data_c6797ede8e29beeddac1c447de3333ec
#
_entry.id   c6797ede8e29beeddac1c447de3333ec
#
_cell.length_a   1.000
_cell.length_b   1.000
_cell.length_c   1.000
_cell.angle_alpha   90.00
_cell.angle_beta   90.00
_cell.angle_gamma   90.00
#
_symmetry.space_group_name_H-M   'P 1'
#
loop_
_entity.id
_entity.type
_entity.pdbx_description
1 polymer ?
#
loop_
_entity_poly.entity_id
_entity_poly.type
_entity_poly.pdbx_seq_one_letter_code
_entity_poly.pdbx_strand_id
1 'polypeptide(L)'
;EEYIGYINSFKKWAEAQVKEFIIVERRYTHDNEEFSGQVDFVVIGTDGELYLVDLKTSARPQKTYPVQMAAYDHLLKNQKINVKAALLVYLDKDGEFPEIHYLDTLTEELDVFLSALECWHYFNRRKKHGRKDPIESNGQED
;
A
#
# COMPACT_ATOMS: atom_id res chain seq x y z
N GLU A 1 13.33 -13.16 20.69
CA GLU A 1 13.18 -14.54 20.22
C GLU A 1 11.84 -14.80 19.55
N GLU A 2 10.78 -14.09 19.92
CA GLU A 2 9.43 -14.21 19.35
C GLU A 2 9.40 -13.93 17.83
N TYR A 3 10.33 -13.13 17.31
CA TYR A 3 10.37 -12.73 15.91
C TYR A 3 11.33 -13.54 15.03
N ILE A 4 12.08 -14.47 15.61
CA ILE A 4 13.10 -15.26 14.86
C ILE A 4 12.46 -16.05 13.71
N GLY A 5 11.28 -16.64 13.94
CA GLY A 5 10.56 -17.36 12.89
C GLY A 5 10.22 -16.48 11.70
N TYR A 6 9.69 -15.30 11.94
CA TYR A 6 9.39 -14.34 10.88
C TYR A 6 10.63 -13.90 10.10
N ILE A 7 11.73 -13.66 10.79
CA ILE A 7 13.01 -13.30 10.15
C ILE A 7 13.51 -14.44 9.27
N ASN A 8 13.44 -15.68 9.75
CA ASN A 8 13.86 -16.83 8.97
C ASN A 8 12.96 -17.08 7.76
N SER A 9 11.64 -16.88 7.91
CA SER A 9 10.68 -16.94 6.81
C SER A 9 11.01 -15.90 5.74
N PHE A 10 11.25 -14.66 6.15
CA PHE A 10 11.66 -13.58 5.24
C PHE A 10 12.95 -13.92 4.50
N LYS A 11 13.96 -14.41 5.20
CA LYS A 11 15.25 -14.80 4.59
C LYS A 11 15.08 -15.87 3.53
N LYS A 12 14.29 -16.92 3.82
CA LYS A 12 14.00 -17.98 2.86
C LYS A 12 13.38 -17.43 1.58
N TRP A 13 12.40 -16.54 1.71
CA TRP A 13 11.77 -15.91 0.57
C TRP A 13 12.75 -15.03 -0.21
N ALA A 14 13.48 -14.16 0.48
CA ALA A 14 14.40 -13.23 -0.15
C ALA A 14 15.51 -13.95 -0.92
N GLU A 15 16.11 -14.98 -0.33
CA GLU A 15 17.14 -15.80 -0.97
C GLU A 15 16.63 -16.53 -2.22
N ALA A 16 15.36 -16.98 -2.18
CA ALA A 16 14.79 -17.76 -3.27
C ALA A 16 14.24 -16.89 -4.42
N GLN A 17 13.67 -15.72 -4.14
CA GLN A 17 12.86 -14.97 -5.11
C GLN A 17 13.29 -13.53 -5.33
N VAL A 18 14.15 -12.96 -4.52
CA VAL A 18 14.60 -11.58 -4.66
C VAL A 18 16.03 -11.52 -5.19
N LYS A 19 16.20 -10.84 -6.31
CA LYS A 19 17.53 -10.55 -6.87
C LYS A 19 18.12 -9.28 -6.24
N GLU A 20 17.29 -8.24 -6.09
CA GLU A 20 17.74 -6.94 -5.58
C GLU A 20 16.59 -6.19 -4.92
N PHE A 21 16.87 -5.52 -3.80
CA PHE A 21 15.96 -4.58 -3.17
C PHE A 21 16.23 -3.18 -3.74
N ILE A 22 15.24 -2.59 -4.42
CA ILE A 22 15.35 -1.27 -5.06
C ILE A 22 14.89 -0.17 -4.10
N ILE A 23 13.76 -0.38 -3.43
CA ILE A 23 13.15 0.54 -2.48
C ILE A 23 12.90 -0.21 -1.19
N VAL A 24 13.26 0.41 -0.08
CA VAL A 24 13.03 -0.12 1.27
C VAL A 24 12.43 0.98 2.13
N GLU A 25 11.23 0.73 2.66
CA GLU A 25 10.53 1.61 3.60
C GLU A 25 10.53 3.08 3.17
N ARG A 26 10.03 3.38 2.00
CA ARG A 26 9.98 4.75 1.48
C ARG A 26 8.56 5.30 1.45
N ARG A 27 8.42 6.52 1.94
CA ARG A 27 7.16 7.27 1.88
C ARG A 27 7.06 8.04 0.56
N TYR A 28 5.90 7.94 -0.06
CA TYR A 28 5.54 8.72 -1.26
C TYR A 28 4.27 9.52 -1.01
N THR A 29 4.14 10.62 -1.72
CA THR A 29 2.93 11.45 -1.75
C THR A 29 2.45 11.57 -3.19
N HIS A 30 1.16 11.38 -3.42
CA HIS A 30 0.56 11.55 -4.73
C HIS A 30 0.26 13.04 -4.95
N ASP A 31 0.72 13.59 -6.07
CA ASP A 31 0.63 15.03 -6.33
C ASP A 31 -0.81 15.52 -6.50
N ASN A 32 -1.65 14.76 -7.17
CA ASN A 32 -3.01 15.16 -7.51
C ASN A 32 -4.08 14.61 -6.56
N GLU A 33 -3.89 13.40 -6.04
CA GLU A 33 -4.90 12.72 -5.22
C GLU A 33 -4.82 13.07 -3.74
N GLU A 34 -3.78 13.81 -3.34
CA GLU A 34 -3.58 14.30 -1.97
C GLU A 34 -3.62 13.19 -0.90
N PHE A 35 -2.82 12.16 -1.10
CA PHE A 35 -2.58 11.14 -0.08
C PHE A 35 -1.11 10.71 -0.10
N SER A 36 -0.67 10.10 0.98
CA SER A 36 0.66 9.55 1.10
C SER A 36 0.63 8.17 1.74
N GLY A 37 1.69 7.40 1.53
CA GLY A 37 1.84 6.09 2.13
C GLY A 37 3.29 5.66 2.13
N GLN A 38 3.61 4.71 2.98
CA GLN A 38 4.94 4.13 3.07
C GLN A 38 4.92 2.75 2.43
N VAL A 39 5.69 2.61 1.36
CA VAL A 39 5.88 1.35 0.65
C VAL A 39 6.94 0.54 1.39
N ASP A 40 6.65 -0.73 1.70
CA ASP A 40 7.62 -1.60 2.36
C ASP A 40 8.81 -1.88 1.46
N PHE A 41 8.58 -2.50 0.31
CA PHE A 41 9.65 -2.83 -0.63
C PHE A 41 9.20 -2.72 -2.07
N VAL A 42 10.13 -2.34 -2.93
CA VAL A 42 10.11 -2.67 -4.36
C VAL A 42 11.36 -3.49 -4.64
N VAL A 43 11.17 -4.64 -5.24
CA VAL A 43 12.27 -5.58 -5.52
C VAL A 43 12.33 -5.94 -7.01
N ILE A 44 13.53 -6.31 -7.46
CA ILE A 44 13.70 -7.08 -8.70
C ILE A 44 13.65 -8.55 -8.30
N GLY A 45 12.70 -9.29 -8.87
CA GLY A 45 12.63 -10.73 -8.67
C GLY A 45 13.70 -11.48 -9.44
N THR A 46 13.84 -12.77 -9.19
CA THR A 46 14.76 -13.65 -9.92
C THR A 46 14.40 -13.77 -11.40
N ASP A 47 13.16 -13.43 -11.78
CA ASP A 47 12.70 -13.34 -13.18
C ASP A 47 13.10 -12.03 -13.87
N GLY A 48 13.73 -11.09 -13.14
CA GLY A 48 14.14 -9.79 -13.66
C GLY A 48 13.06 -8.71 -13.64
N GLU A 49 11.85 -9.03 -13.17
CA GLU A 49 10.72 -8.11 -13.11
C GLU A 49 10.66 -7.34 -11.80
N LEU A 50 10.02 -6.17 -11.82
CA LEU A 50 9.78 -5.37 -10.61
C LEU A 50 8.50 -5.82 -9.91
N TYR A 51 8.56 -5.91 -8.59
CA TYR A 51 7.43 -6.24 -7.73
C TYR A 51 7.32 -5.28 -6.57
N LEU A 52 6.09 -4.85 -6.29
CA LEU A 52 5.75 -4.18 -5.04
C LEU A 52 5.50 -5.26 -3.99
N VAL A 53 6.15 -5.16 -2.86
CA VAL A 53 6.07 -6.18 -1.80
C VAL A 53 5.62 -5.56 -0.50
N ASP A 54 4.67 -6.20 0.15
CA ASP A 54 4.22 -5.87 1.50
C ASP A 54 4.29 -7.11 2.38
N LEU A 55 4.98 -6.99 3.51
CA LEU A 55 5.13 -8.09 4.46
C LEU A 55 3.97 -8.10 5.45
N LYS A 56 3.41 -9.27 5.69
CA LYS A 56 2.36 -9.47 6.68
C LYS A 56 2.80 -10.54 7.69
N THR A 57 2.61 -10.26 8.96
CA THR A 57 2.81 -11.22 10.05
C THR A 57 1.47 -11.79 10.53
N SER A 58 0.36 -11.27 10.02
CA SER A 58 -0.99 -11.78 10.27
C SER A 58 -1.20 -13.11 9.56
N ALA A 59 -1.75 -14.09 10.24
CA ALA A 59 -2.06 -15.40 9.67
C ALA A 59 -3.29 -15.38 8.73
N ARG A 60 -4.07 -14.30 8.72
CA ARG A 60 -5.34 -14.23 7.98
C ARG A 60 -5.32 -13.16 6.92
N PRO A 61 -5.62 -13.51 5.66
CA PRO A 61 -5.87 -12.52 4.62
C PRO A 61 -7.03 -11.61 5.00
N GLN A 62 -6.91 -10.32 4.67
CA GLN A 62 -7.95 -9.33 4.88
C GLN A 62 -8.27 -8.64 3.55
N LYS A 63 -9.55 -8.34 3.32
CA LYS A 63 -10.00 -7.65 2.09
C LYS A 63 -9.39 -6.26 1.92
N THR A 64 -8.97 -5.63 3.01
CA THR A 64 -8.33 -4.32 2.99
C THR A 64 -6.90 -4.37 2.43
N TYR A 65 -6.22 -5.50 2.48
CA TYR A 65 -4.84 -5.60 2.02
C TYR A 65 -4.67 -5.36 0.52
N PRO A 66 -5.47 -5.97 -0.37
CA PRO A 66 -5.40 -5.63 -1.80
C PRO A 66 -5.71 -4.16 -2.09
N VAL A 67 -6.64 -3.54 -1.35
CA VAL A 67 -6.96 -2.11 -1.47
C VAL A 67 -5.76 -1.25 -1.08
N GLN A 68 -5.06 -1.61 -0.01
CA GLN A 68 -3.83 -0.96 0.41
C GLN A 68 -2.74 -1.08 -0.67
N MET A 69 -2.60 -2.27 -1.27
CA MET A 69 -1.61 -2.49 -2.34
C MET A 69 -1.94 -1.67 -3.59
N ALA A 70 -3.22 -1.51 -3.91
CA ALA A 70 -3.65 -0.64 -5.01
C ALA A 70 -3.26 0.82 -4.75
N ALA A 71 -3.42 1.31 -3.52
CA ALA A 71 -3.00 2.65 -3.13
C ALA A 71 -1.48 2.83 -3.30
N TYR A 72 -0.69 1.86 -2.85
CA TYR A 72 0.77 1.90 -2.97
C TYR A 72 1.24 1.82 -4.43
N ASP A 73 0.63 0.95 -5.23
CA ASP A 73 0.91 0.87 -6.66
C ASP A 73 0.61 2.22 -7.35
N HIS A 74 -0.48 2.86 -6.95
CA HIS A 74 -0.86 4.18 -7.48
C HIS A 74 0.17 5.26 -7.12
N LEU A 75 0.72 5.23 -5.90
CA LEU A 75 1.82 6.11 -5.49
C LEU A 75 3.07 5.86 -6.35
N LEU A 76 3.41 4.59 -6.58
CA LEU A 76 4.57 4.24 -7.42
C LEU A 76 4.40 4.71 -8.86
N LYS A 77 3.22 4.52 -9.45
CA LYS A 77 2.92 5.00 -10.81
C LYS A 77 3.02 6.52 -10.94
N ASN A 78 2.65 7.26 -9.91
CA ASN A 78 2.85 8.71 -9.87
C ASN A 78 4.33 9.09 -9.94
N GLN A 79 5.22 8.23 -9.44
CA GLN A 79 6.67 8.37 -9.54
C GLN A 79 7.26 7.71 -10.80
N LYS A 80 6.42 7.27 -11.73
CA LYS A 80 6.81 6.55 -12.96
C LYS A 80 7.52 5.21 -12.68
N ILE A 81 7.20 4.59 -11.56
CA ILE A 81 7.66 3.25 -11.20
C ILE A 81 6.52 2.27 -11.51
N ASN A 82 6.74 1.40 -12.50
CA ASN A 82 5.75 0.44 -12.95
C ASN A 82 6.18 -0.96 -12.54
N VAL A 83 5.43 -1.57 -11.62
CA VAL A 83 5.66 -2.94 -11.18
C VAL A 83 4.81 -3.92 -11.98
N LYS A 84 5.31 -5.14 -12.15
CA LYS A 84 4.57 -6.20 -12.83
C LYS A 84 3.37 -6.65 -11.99
N ALA A 85 3.54 -6.74 -10.69
CA ALA A 85 2.52 -7.16 -9.76
C ALA A 85 2.86 -6.70 -8.34
N ALA A 86 1.88 -6.77 -7.46
CA ALA A 86 2.07 -6.63 -6.03
C ALA A 86 2.07 -8.01 -5.37
N LEU A 87 2.91 -8.19 -4.37
CA LEU A 87 3.02 -9.42 -3.60
C LEU A 87 2.69 -9.14 -2.14
N LEU A 88 1.70 -9.84 -1.61
CA LEU A 88 1.48 -9.94 -0.18
C LEU A 88 2.25 -11.16 0.31
N VAL A 89 3.27 -10.94 1.13
CA VAL A 89 4.14 -12.00 1.65
C VAL A 89 3.77 -12.23 3.12
N TYR A 90 3.07 -13.33 3.36
CA TYR A 90 2.63 -13.72 4.70
C TYR A 90 3.73 -14.54 5.38
N LEU A 91 4.50 -13.88 6.24
CA LEU A 91 5.61 -14.52 6.95
C LEU A 91 5.11 -15.59 7.92
N ASP A 92 5.81 -16.70 7.95
CA ASP A 92 5.50 -17.81 8.84
C ASP A 92 6.22 -17.67 10.18
N LYS A 93 5.47 -17.79 11.27
CA LYS A 93 6.01 -17.63 12.63
C LYS A 93 7.03 -18.70 13.02
N ASP A 94 6.98 -19.88 12.37
CA ASP A 94 7.86 -20.99 12.65
C ASP A 94 9.08 -21.03 11.72
N GLY A 95 9.22 -20.01 10.85
CA GLY A 95 10.38 -19.84 9.99
C GLY A 95 10.30 -20.60 8.67
N GLU A 96 9.15 -21.15 8.32
CA GLU A 96 8.93 -21.81 7.05
C GLU A 96 8.81 -20.80 5.91
N PHE A 97 8.87 -21.26 4.67
CA PHE A 97 8.70 -20.40 3.50
C PHE A 97 7.34 -19.70 3.56
N PRO A 98 7.26 -18.38 3.31
CA PRO A 98 6.01 -17.65 3.46
C PRO A 98 4.97 -18.02 2.39
N GLU A 99 3.70 -17.79 2.70
CA GLU A 99 2.64 -17.83 1.72
C GLU A 99 2.63 -16.51 0.95
N ILE A 100 2.58 -16.58 -0.38
CA ILE A 100 2.65 -15.40 -1.26
C ILE A 100 1.37 -15.28 -2.05
N HIS A 101 0.70 -14.14 -1.93
CA HIS A 101 -0.43 -13.78 -2.75
C HIS A 101 0.01 -12.83 -3.85
N TYR A 102 -0.13 -13.26 -5.09
CA TYR A 102 0.24 -12.52 -6.29
C TYR A 102 -0.95 -11.72 -6.79
N LEU A 103 -0.81 -10.40 -6.87
CA LEU A 103 -1.86 -9.48 -7.29
C LEU A 103 -1.41 -8.77 -8.57
N ASP A 104 -1.86 -9.24 -9.70
CA ASP A 104 -1.49 -8.71 -11.01
C ASP A 104 -2.45 -7.64 -11.54
N THR A 105 -3.67 -7.59 -11.02
CA THR A 105 -4.71 -6.64 -11.41
C THR A 105 -5.34 -6.03 -10.16
N LEU A 106 -5.21 -4.72 -10.01
CA LEU A 106 -5.70 -3.96 -8.85
C LEU A 106 -6.67 -2.83 -9.24
N THR A 107 -7.30 -2.92 -10.39
CA THR A 107 -8.18 -1.86 -10.92
C THR A 107 -9.40 -1.64 -10.03
N GLU A 108 -10.08 -2.72 -9.64
CA GLU A 108 -11.25 -2.64 -8.76
C GLU A 108 -10.87 -2.09 -7.38
N GLU A 109 -9.78 -2.59 -6.82
CA GLU A 109 -9.27 -2.17 -5.51
C GLU A 109 -8.85 -0.71 -5.51
N LEU A 110 -8.28 -0.22 -6.60
CA LEU A 110 -7.95 1.19 -6.76
C LEU A 110 -9.22 2.05 -6.77
N ASP A 111 -10.26 1.64 -7.47
CA ASP A 111 -11.54 2.36 -7.49
C ASP A 111 -12.15 2.45 -6.09
N VAL A 112 -12.09 1.36 -5.33
CA VAL A 112 -12.53 1.35 -3.92
C VAL A 112 -11.71 2.32 -3.08
N PHE A 113 -10.39 2.28 -3.22
CA PHE A 113 -9.50 3.19 -2.47
C PHE A 113 -9.79 4.65 -2.79
N LEU A 114 -9.87 5.03 -4.07
CA LEU A 114 -10.09 6.40 -4.49
C LEU A 114 -11.47 6.92 -4.04
N SER A 115 -12.48 6.05 -4.04
CA SER A 115 -13.81 6.40 -3.52
C SER A 115 -13.77 6.67 -2.01
N ALA A 116 -13.07 5.85 -1.25
CA ALA A 116 -12.89 6.05 0.19
C ALA A 116 -12.09 7.33 0.47
N LEU A 117 -11.05 7.59 -0.32
CA LEU A 117 -10.23 8.80 -0.20
C LEU A 117 -11.06 10.06 -0.48
N GLU A 118 -11.91 10.04 -1.49
CA GLU A 118 -12.82 11.14 -1.81
C GLU A 118 -13.77 11.43 -0.65
N CYS A 119 -14.36 10.39 -0.05
CA CYS A 119 -15.17 10.53 1.16
C CYS A 119 -14.38 11.14 2.30
N TRP A 120 -13.16 10.64 2.53
CA TRP A 120 -12.31 11.16 3.60
C TRP A 120 -12.00 12.64 3.39
N HIS A 121 -11.62 13.04 2.18
CA HIS A 121 -11.35 14.44 1.85
C HIS A 121 -12.57 15.33 2.06
N TYR A 122 -13.74 14.86 1.68
CA TYR A 122 -14.99 15.59 1.88
C TYR A 122 -15.21 15.94 3.35
N PHE A 123 -15.05 14.97 4.26
CA PHE A 123 -15.29 15.16 5.69
C PHE A 123 -14.13 15.84 6.43
N ASN A 124 -12.92 15.85 5.87
CA ASN A 124 -11.72 16.40 6.49
C ASN A 124 -11.18 17.63 5.75
N ARG A 125 -11.93 18.15 4.81
CA ARG A 125 -11.55 19.31 4.03
C ARG A 125 -11.48 20.54 4.92
N ARG A 126 -10.30 21.15 5.02
CA ARG A 126 -10.15 22.44 5.68
C ARG A 126 -10.87 23.51 4.87
N LYS A 127 -11.45 24.53 5.55
CA LYS A 127 -12.06 25.73 4.95
C LYS A 127 -10.99 26.55 4.21
N LYS A 128 -10.41 26.02 3.16
CA LYS A 128 -9.60 26.73 2.19
C LYS A 128 -10.56 27.15 1.08
N HIS A 129 -10.53 28.35 0.63
CA HIS A 129 -11.32 28.87 -0.52
C HIS A 129 -12.71 29.45 -0.20
N GLY A 130 -12.99 29.89 1.02
CA GLY A 130 -14.21 30.63 1.33
C GLY A 130 -15.51 29.82 1.23
N ARG A 131 -15.45 28.49 1.16
CA ARG A 131 -16.62 27.64 1.34
C ARG A 131 -17.03 27.66 2.81
N LYS A 132 -18.15 28.25 3.09
CA LYS A 132 -18.82 28.11 4.40
C LYS A 132 -19.58 26.79 4.38
N ASP A 133 -19.45 26.01 5.47
CA ASP A 133 -20.33 24.87 5.63
C ASP A 133 -21.78 25.34 5.69
N PRO A 134 -22.73 24.59 5.11
CA PRO A 134 -24.14 24.96 5.14
C PRO A 134 -24.69 25.21 6.56
N ILE A 135 -24.08 24.62 7.59
CA ILE A 135 -24.46 24.76 9.00
C ILE A 135 -24.02 26.11 9.57
N GLU A 136 -22.95 26.71 9.03
CA GLU A 136 -22.46 28.02 9.50
C GLU A 136 -23.12 29.19 8.81
N SER A 137 -23.76 28.98 7.66
CA SER A 137 -24.47 30.05 6.94
C SER A 137 -25.79 30.46 7.61
N ASN A 138 -26.30 29.64 8.53
CA ASN A 138 -27.55 29.91 9.25
C ASN A 138 -27.35 30.61 10.62
N GLY A 139 -26.13 30.96 10.98
CA GLY A 139 -25.81 31.56 12.27
C GLY A 139 -25.53 33.07 12.24
N GLN A 140 -25.74 33.74 11.13
CA GLN A 140 -25.49 35.18 11.01
C GLN A 140 -26.66 35.93 10.39
N GLU A 141 -27.84 35.74 10.95
CA GLU A 141 -28.91 36.71 10.78
C GLU A 141 -29.15 37.39 12.11
N ASP A 142 -28.45 38.49 12.27
CA ASP A 142 -28.87 39.59 13.14
C ASP A 142 -28.64 40.90 12.40
#